data_f50759412b1df46973c9fc68b7a1984f
#
_entry.id   f50759412b1df46973c9fc68b7a1984f
#
_cell.length_a   1.000
_cell.length_b   1.000
_cell.length_c   1.000
_cell.angle_alpha   90.00
_cell.angle_beta   90.00
_cell.angle_gamma   90.00
#
_symmetry.space_group_name_H-M   'P 1'
#
loop_
_entity.id
_entity.type
_entity.pdbx_description
1 polymer ?
#
loop_
_entity_poly.entity_id
_entity_poly.type
_entity_poly.pdbx_seq_one_letter_code
_entity_poly.pdbx_strand_id
1 'polypeptide(L)'
;MSNQAAKLAKFLLEIKAVKLSPSEPFTWTSGILSPIYCDNRMVLSYPEVRTFVAEELAQLIQREFPEATRIAGIATAGIAHGALAADKLNMPYCYVRPEPKKHGLKNQVEGEMNPGDKIVLVEDLISTGKSSFQAVEGVQNAGAEVIGIVALFTYGFANAMEKFVNAGIPVHTLTNLPTLTKVAAEYGFIQDNELATVNRFAENPSAWGESL
;
A
#
# COMPACT_ATOMS: atom_id res chain seq x y z
N MET A 1 19.15 -0.60 -1.89
CA MET A 1 17.97 -1.45 -1.60
C MET A 1 18.14 -1.97 -0.19
N SER A 2 17.17 -1.76 0.72
CA SER A 2 17.25 -2.35 2.05
C SER A 2 17.07 -3.87 1.94
N ASN A 3 17.75 -4.64 2.79
CA ASN A 3 17.60 -6.11 2.83
C ASN A 3 16.13 -6.50 3.12
N GLN A 4 15.41 -5.70 3.91
CA GLN A 4 14.02 -5.94 4.29
C GLN A 4 13.04 -5.75 3.12
N ALA A 5 13.25 -4.74 2.26
CA ALA A 5 12.42 -4.53 1.07
C ALA A 5 12.52 -5.71 0.08
N ALA A 6 13.74 -6.24 -0.13
CA ALA A 6 13.97 -7.41 -0.97
C ALA A 6 13.36 -8.68 -0.32
N LYS A 7 13.50 -8.84 1.00
CA LYS A 7 12.90 -9.96 1.73
C LYS A 7 11.38 -9.97 1.62
N LEU A 8 10.73 -8.80 1.80
CA LEU A 8 9.28 -8.70 1.60
C LEU A 8 8.89 -9.02 0.16
N ALA A 9 9.58 -8.46 -0.83
CA ALA A 9 9.31 -8.74 -2.24
C ALA A 9 9.36 -10.25 -2.54
N LYS A 10 10.36 -10.96 -2.01
CA LYS A 10 10.46 -12.41 -2.12
C LYS A 10 9.27 -13.12 -1.47
N PHE A 11 8.90 -12.77 -0.24
CA PHE A 11 7.72 -13.32 0.42
C PHE A 11 6.45 -13.14 -0.42
N LEU A 12 6.21 -11.92 -0.95
CA LEU A 12 5.01 -11.63 -1.75
C LEU A 12 4.93 -12.50 -3.01
N LEU A 13 6.07 -12.79 -3.64
CA LEU A 13 6.16 -13.71 -4.79
C LEU A 13 5.92 -15.17 -4.38
N GLU A 14 6.57 -15.65 -3.33
CA GLU A 14 6.47 -17.03 -2.84
C GLU A 14 5.04 -17.40 -2.42
N ILE A 15 4.34 -16.51 -1.68
CA ILE A 15 2.95 -16.72 -1.26
C ILE A 15 1.94 -16.39 -2.38
N LYS A 16 2.41 -15.98 -3.56
CA LYS A 16 1.59 -15.57 -4.70
C LYS A 16 0.64 -14.40 -4.41
N ALA A 17 0.97 -13.56 -3.43
CA ALA A 17 0.33 -12.27 -3.22
C ALA A 17 0.59 -11.33 -4.39
N VAL A 18 1.78 -11.42 -4.98
CA VAL A 18 2.09 -10.79 -6.26
C VAL A 18 2.37 -11.87 -7.31
N LYS A 19 1.75 -11.72 -8.48
CA LYS A 19 1.94 -12.58 -9.64
C LYS A 19 2.41 -11.74 -10.82
N LEU A 20 3.39 -12.26 -11.56
CA LEU A 20 3.91 -11.63 -12.76
C LEU A 20 3.57 -12.53 -13.95
N SER A 21 2.99 -11.95 -15.01
CA SER A 21 2.63 -12.64 -16.25
C SER A 21 2.72 -11.66 -17.44
N PRO A 22 3.92 -11.32 -17.89
CA PRO A 22 4.11 -10.35 -18.97
C PRO A 22 3.60 -10.84 -20.33
N SER A 23 3.69 -12.15 -20.59
CA SER A 23 3.24 -12.80 -21.84
C SER A 23 1.72 -13.04 -21.87
N GLU A 24 1.09 -13.20 -20.71
CA GLU A 24 -0.36 -13.40 -20.57
C GLU A 24 -0.88 -12.42 -19.50
N PRO A 25 -1.08 -11.13 -19.86
CA PRO A 25 -1.35 -10.08 -18.88
C PRO A 25 -2.73 -10.25 -18.22
N PHE A 26 -2.80 -9.74 -16.99
CA PHE A 26 -4.05 -9.63 -16.24
C PHE A 26 -4.86 -8.44 -16.74
N THR A 27 -6.19 -8.54 -16.70
CA THR A 27 -7.08 -7.39 -16.89
C THR A 27 -7.54 -6.91 -15.52
N TRP A 28 -7.19 -5.69 -15.15
CA TRP A 28 -7.67 -5.07 -13.92
C TRP A 28 -9.15 -4.68 -14.03
N THR A 29 -9.81 -4.45 -12.91
CA THR A 29 -11.22 -3.99 -12.88
C THR A 29 -11.44 -2.67 -13.61
N SER A 30 -10.39 -1.87 -13.77
CA SER A 30 -10.38 -0.64 -14.57
C SER A 30 -10.32 -0.88 -16.09
N GLY A 31 -10.13 -2.14 -16.54
CA GLY A 31 -9.92 -2.49 -17.94
C GLY A 31 -8.45 -2.42 -18.39
N ILE A 32 -7.54 -1.95 -17.54
CA ILE A 32 -6.11 -1.87 -17.87
C ILE A 32 -5.52 -3.27 -17.95
N LEU A 33 -4.82 -3.57 -19.05
CA LEU A 33 -3.97 -4.75 -19.15
C LEU A 33 -2.70 -4.54 -18.34
N SER A 34 -2.33 -5.52 -17.53
CA SER A 34 -1.21 -5.42 -16.60
C SER A 34 -0.39 -6.69 -16.54
N PRO A 35 0.96 -6.61 -16.60
CA PRO A 35 1.84 -7.76 -16.41
C PRO A 35 1.93 -8.22 -14.96
N ILE A 36 1.26 -7.51 -14.04
CA ILE A 36 1.32 -7.76 -12.60
C ILE A 36 -0.08 -7.74 -11.98
N TYR A 37 -0.33 -8.70 -11.10
CA TYR A 37 -1.49 -8.74 -10.21
C TYR A 37 -1.01 -8.77 -8.77
N CYS A 38 -1.58 -7.91 -7.91
CA CYS A 38 -1.23 -7.80 -6.51
C CYS A 38 -2.48 -7.93 -5.63
N ASP A 39 -2.42 -8.86 -4.67
CA ASP A 39 -3.41 -9.04 -3.61
C ASP A 39 -2.68 -9.25 -2.26
N ASN A 40 -2.34 -8.16 -1.61
CA ASN A 40 -1.61 -8.20 -0.34
C ASN A 40 -2.43 -8.75 0.83
N ARG A 41 -3.74 -8.95 0.67
CA ARG A 41 -4.59 -9.64 1.67
C ARG A 41 -4.14 -11.08 1.88
N MET A 42 -3.49 -11.69 0.88
CA MET A 42 -2.88 -13.03 1.01
C MET A 42 -1.88 -13.12 2.17
N VAL A 43 -1.18 -12.02 2.49
CA VAL A 43 -0.25 -11.93 3.62
C VAL A 43 -0.90 -12.37 4.94
N LEU A 44 -2.18 -12.07 5.13
CA LEU A 44 -2.90 -12.38 6.37
C LEU A 44 -3.01 -13.89 6.64
N SER A 45 -2.97 -14.70 5.59
CA SER A 45 -3.07 -16.18 5.69
C SER A 45 -1.75 -16.87 6.03
N TYR A 46 -0.63 -16.14 6.00
CA TYR A 46 0.71 -16.68 6.26
C TYR A 46 1.30 -16.05 7.52
N PRO A 47 1.24 -16.74 8.69
CA PRO A 47 1.61 -16.15 9.98
C PRO A 47 3.01 -15.55 10.04
N GLU A 48 4.02 -16.18 9.43
CA GLU A 48 5.38 -15.69 9.39
C GLU A 48 5.47 -14.37 8.60
N VAL A 49 4.89 -14.34 7.40
CA VAL A 49 4.90 -13.14 6.54
C VAL A 49 4.09 -12.01 7.17
N ARG A 50 2.92 -12.35 7.74
CA ARG A 50 2.07 -11.39 8.45
C ARG A 50 2.79 -10.74 9.63
N THR A 51 3.50 -11.54 10.44
CA THR A 51 4.28 -11.03 11.57
C THR A 51 5.40 -10.10 11.09
N PHE A 52 6.14 -10.54 10.08
CA PHE A 52 7.19 -9.72 9.46
C PHE A 52 6.65 -8.38 8.97
N VAL A 53 5.54 -8.38 8.22
CA VAL A 53 4.92 -7.15 7.70
C VAL A 53 4.45 -6.24 8.84
N ALA A 54 3.83 -6.78 9.89
CA ALA A 54 3.38 -6.00 11.03
C ALA A 54 4.56 -5.31 11.76
N GLU A 55 5.67 -6.01 11.93
CA GLU A 55 6.88 -5.50 12.55
C GLU A 55 7.56 -4.43 11.70
N GLU A 56 7.70 -4.65 10.39
CA GLU A 56 8.30 -3.68 9.48
C GLU A 56 7.44 -2.40 9.35
N LEU A 57 6.10 -2.52 9.31
CA LEU A 57 5.20 -1.36 9.33
C LEU A 57 5.34 -0.58 10.64
N ALA A 58 5.37 -1.26 11.78
CA ALA A 58 5.54 -0.63 13.07
C ALA A 58 6.88 0.14 13.17
N GLN A 59 7.99 -0.49 12.74
CA GLN A 59 9.30 0.16 12.72
C GLN A 59 9.33 1.35 11.75
N LEU A 60 8.68 1.22 10.58
CA LEU A 60 8.59 2.31 9.61
C LEU A 60 7.84 3.51 10.20
N ILE A 61 6.68 3.27 10.83
CA ILE A 61 5.88 4.31 11.47
C ILE A 61 6.69 5.00 12.58
N GLN A 62 7.31 4.22 13.47
CA GLN A 62 8.08 4.76 14.58
C GLN A 62 9.27 5.61 14.12
N ARG A 63 9.92 5.23 13.02
CA ARG A 63 11.08 5.93 12.47
C ARG A 63 10.70 7.21 11.75
N GLU A 64 9.67 7.16 10.87
CA GLU A 64 9.32 8.27 9.98
C GLU A 64 8.30 9.24 10.61
N PHE A 65 7.49 8.76 11.56
CA PHE A 65 6.40 9.51 12.18
C PHE A 65 6.38 9.36 13.70
N PRO A 66 7.46 9.71 14.40
CA PRO A 66 7.55 9.53 15.85
C PRO A 66 6.51 10.34 16.64
N GLU A 67 5.92 11.38 16.02
CA GLU A 67 4.88 12.21 16.61
C GLU A 67 3.46 11.69 16.37
N ALA A 68 3.28 10.55 15.72
CA ALA A 68 1.96 9.94 15.50
C ALA A 68 1.25 9.66 16.82
N THR A 69 -0.01 10.06 16.92
CA THR A 69 -0.84 9.79 18.10
C THR A 69 -1.81 8.64 17.89
N ARG A 70 -2.09 8.31 16.62
CA ARG A 70 -3.02 7.25 16.26
C ARG A 70 -2.70 6.68 14.88
N ILE A 71 -3.04 5.41 14.68
CA ILE A 71 -2.94 4.72 13.39
C ILE A 71 -4.33 4.50 12.83
N ALA A 72 -4.49 4.71 11.51
CA ALA A 72 -5.75 4.45 10.85
C ALA A 72 -5.53 3.56 9.60
N GLY A 73 -6.23 2.41 9.55
CA GLY A 73 -6.22 1.55 8.38
C GLY A 73 -7.14 2.06 7.28
N ILE A 74 -6.70 2.02 6.03
CA ILE A 74 -7.55 2.35 4.88
C ILE A 74 -8.38 1.11 4.51
N ALA A 75 -9.69 1.23 4.59
CA ALA A 75 -10.56 0.12 4.24
C ALA A 75 -10.53 -0.16 2.72
N THR A 76 -10.49 -1.44 2.32
CA THR A 76 -10.71 -2.60 3.17
C THR A 76 -9.40 -3.27 3.59
N ALA A 77 -8.43 -3.38 2.69
CA ALA A 77 -7.25 -4.22 2.90
C ALA A 77 -6.28 -3.65 3.96
N GLY A 78 -6.16 -2.33 4.08
CA GLY A 78 -5.35 -1.68 5.11
C GLY A 78 -5.84 -1.86 6.55
N ILE A 79 -7.11 -2.29 6.75
CA ILE A 79 -7.67 -2.46 8.11
C ILE A 79 -6.83 -3.44 8.95
N ALA A 80 -6.62 -4.64 8.43
CA ALA A 80 -5.92 -5.69 9.19
C ALA A 80 -4.44 -5.34 9.41
N HIS A 81 -3.77 -4.83 8.39
CA HIS A 81 -2.37 -4.42 8.46
C HIS A 81 -2.16 -3.25 9.44
N GLY A 82 -3.06 -2.26 9.40
CA GLY A 82 -3.03 -1.13 10.34
C GLY A 82 -3.27 -1.57 11.79
N ALA A 83 -4.24 -2.46 12.03
CA ALA A 83 -4.53 -2.98 13.36
C ALA A 83 -3.33 -3.75 13.95
N LEU A 84 -2.68 -4.59 13.12
CA LEU A 84 -1.49 -5.34 13.55
C LEU A 84 -0.30 -4.43 13.84
N ALA A 85 -0.08 -3.39 13.04
CA ALA A 85 0.96 -2.40 13.29
C ALA A 85 0.69 -1.59 14.56
N ALA A 86 -0.57 -1.18 14.77
CA ALA A 86 -0.98 -0.45 15.98
C ALA A 86 -0.79 -1.30 17.25
N ASP A 87 -1.14 -2.59 17.19
CA ASP A 87 -0.90 -3.56 18.29
C ASP A 87 0.59 -3.64 18.64
N LYS A 88 1.47 -3.80 17.63
CA LYS A 88 2.92 -3.81 17.83
C LYS A 88 3.47 -2.53 18.48
N LEU A 89 2.86 -1.39 18.20
CA LEU A 89 3.26 -0.08 18.74
C LEU A 89 2.55 0.27 20.05
N ASN A 90 1.57 -0.53 20.48
CA ASN A 90 0.66 -0.22 21.59
C ASN A 90 -0.02 1.16 21.42
N MET A 91 -0.45 1.47 20.18
CA MET A 91 -1.07 2.74 19.82
C MET A 91 -2.58 2.62 19.58
N PRO A 92 -3.35 3.71 19.81
CA PRO A 92 -4.76 3.77 19.44
C PRO A 92 -4.95 3.50 17.94
N TYR A 93 -6.06 2.83 17.62
CA TYR A 93 -6.36 2.43 16.24
C TYR A 93 -7.80 2.77 15.85
N CYS A 94 -7.99 3.13 14.59
CA CYS A 94 -9.28 3.26 13.92
C CYS A 94 -9.11 2.86 12.44
N TYR A 95 -10.18 2.89 11.64
CA TYR A 95 -10.06 2.74 10.20
C TYR A 95 -10.97 3.68 9.43
N VAL A 96 -10.58 3.99 8.20
CA VAL A 96 -11.29 4.93 7.33
C VAL A 96 -11.96 4.18 6.20
N ARG A 97 -13.27 4.36 6.05
CA ARG A 97 -14.09 3.76 5.00
C ARG A 97 -13.94 4.52 3.67
N PRO A 98 -14.15 3.85 2.53
CA PRO A 98 -14.13 4.51 1.21
C PRO A 98 -15.21 5.60 1.09
N GLU A 99 -16.37 5.39 1.74
CA GLU A 99 -17.53 6.30 1.69
C GLU A 99 -18.11 6.50 3.09
N PRO A 100 -18.70 7.68 3.35
CA PRO A 100 -19.44 7.95 4.58
C PRO A 100 -20.64 6.99 4.75
N LYS A 101 -21.08 6.80 6.00
CA LYS A 101 -22.32 6.05 6.29
C LYS A 101 -23.52 6.74 5.64
N LYS A 102 -24.40 5.95 5.00
CA LYS A 102 -25.65 6.45 4.41
C LYS A 102 -26.67 6.90 5.46
N HIS A 103 -26.54 6.38 6.70
CA HIS A 103 -27.44 6.65 7.82
C HIS A 103 -26.66 6.93 9.10
N GLY A 104 -27.20 7.78 9.99
CA GLY A 104 -26.57 8.18 11.24
C GLY A 104 -25.61 9.36 11.08
N LEU A 105 -24.62 9.45 11.97
CA LEU A 105 -23.51 10.39 11.82
C LEU A 105 -22.80 10.03 10.50
N LYS A 106 -22.75 10.96 9.56
CA LYS A 106 -22.10 10.79 8.23
C LYS A 106 -20.57 10.70 8.40
N ASN A 107 -20.14 9.80 9.28
CA ASN A 107 -18.73 9.62 9.60
C ASN A 107 -18.10 8.56 8.69
N GLN A 108 -16.92 8.85 8.20
CA GLN A 108 -16.12 7.94 7.38
C GLN A 108 -15.15 7.11 8.24
N VAL A 109 -14.91 7.56 9.48
CA VAL A 109 -14.04 6.92 10.45
C VAL A 109 -14.83 5.96 11.33
N GLU A 110 -14.30 4.77 11.51
CA GLU A 110 -14.79 3.75 12.46
C GLU A 110 -13.77 3.58 13.58
N GLY A 111 -14.25 3.71 14.80
CA GLY A 111 -13.44 3.88 16.00
C GLY A 111 -13.45 5.33 16.46
N GLU A 112 -12.66 5.64 17.48
CA GLU A 112 -12.52 7.00 18.00
C GLU A 112 -11.43 7.75 17.22
N MET A 113 -11.67 9.01 16.93
CA MET A 113 -10.69 9.97 16.39
C MET A 113 -11.00 11.34 16.97
N ASN A 114 -10.01 11.98 17.53
CA ASN A 114 -10.16 13.26 18.19
C ASN A 114 -9.62 14.39 17.31
N PRO A 115 -10.22 15.59 17.38
CA PRO A 115 -9.63 16.77 16.75
C PRO A 115 -8.20 17.00 17.25
N GLY A 116 -7.28 17.22 16.30
CA GLY A 116 -5.87 17.40 16.59
C GLY A 116 -5.06 16.10 16.72
N ASP A 117 -5.68 14.92 16.60
CA ASP A 117 -4.91 13.67 16.46
C ASP A 117 -4.00 13.73 15.23
N LYS A 118 -2.77 13.26 15.37
CA LYS A 118 -1.79 13.10 14.29
C LYS A 118 -1.85 11.66 13.78
N ILE A 119 -2.41 11.49 12.58
CA ILE A 119 -2.76 10.18 12.03
C ILE A 119 -1.72 9.73 11.01
N VAL A 120 -1.22 8.50 11.17
CA VAL A 120 -0.56 7.76 10.10
C VAL A 120 -1.57 6.79 9.48
N LEU A 121 -1.80 6.93 8.17
CA LEU A 121 -2.63 6.02 7.39
C LEU A 121 -1.84 4.78 6.99
N VAL A 122 -2.46 3.61 7.08
CA VAL A 122 -1.88 2.32 6.65
C VAL A 122 -2.69 1.78 5.48
N GLU A 123 -2.00 1.52 4.37
CA GLU A 123 -2.56 0.92 3.14
C GLU A 123 -1.84 -0.39 2.82
N ASP A 124 -2.46 -1.30 2.08
CA ASP A 124 -1.82 -2.50 1.57
C ASP A 124 -1.11 -2.26 0.23
N LEU A 125 -1.70 -1.44 -0.63
CA LEU A 125 -1.22 -1.18 -1.99
C LEU A 125 -1.51 0.25 -2.43
N ILE A 126 -0.48 0.99 -2.80
CA ILE A 126 -0.63 2.27 -3.50
C ILE A 126 -0.46 2.05 -5.01
N SER A 127 -1.56 2.16 -5.74
CA SER A 127 -1.61 2.18 -7.21
C SER A 127 -1.77 3.63 -7.69
N THR A 128 -2.98 4.08 -7.97
CA THR A 128 -3.28 5.47 -8.37
C THR A 128 -3.39 6.45 -7.21
N GLY A 129 -3.40 5.95 -5.97
CA GLY A 129 -3.56 6.72 -4.75
C GLY A 129 -4.99 7.17 -4.44
N LYS A 130 -6.00 6.77 -5.26
CA LYS A 130 -7.38 7.25 -5.09
C LYS A 130 -7.95 6.93 -3.70
N SER A 131 -7.83 5.70 -3.23
CA SER A 131 -8.30 5.28 -1.89
C SER A 131 -7.60 6.05 -0.78
N SER A 132 -6.30 6.26 -0.93
CA SER A 132 -5.49 6.98 0.04
C SER A 132 -5.93 8.44 0.17
N PHE A 133 -6.18 9.13 -0.96
CA PHE A 133 -6.68 10.51 -0.93
C PHE A 133 -8.07 10.60 -0.32
N GLN A 134 -8.97 9.67 -0.63
CA GLN A 134 -10.30 9.61 0.00
C GLN A 134 -10.21 9.42 1.53
N ALA A 135 -9.24 8.62 1.98
CA ALA A 135 -9.00 8.44 3.41
C ALA A 135 -8.44 9.70 4.07
N VAL A 136 -7.51 10.41 3.40
CA VAL A 136 -6.99 11.70 3.87
C VAL A 136 -8.15 12.69 4.08
N GLU A 137 -9.02 12.85 3.09
CA GLU A 137 -10.20 13.73 3.20
C GLU A 137 -11.11 13.30 4.36
N GLY A 138 -11.32 12.00 4.54
CA GLY A 138 -12.13 11.46 5.64
C GLY A 138 -11.58 11.79 7.01
N VAL A 139 -10.26 11.73 7.20
CA VAL A 139 -9.56 12.09 8.44
C VAL A 139 -9.65 13.61 8.68
N GLN A 140 -9.37 14.42 7.67
CA GLN A 140 -9.42 15.88 7.75
C GLN A 140 -10.83 16.38 8.08
N ASN A 141 -11.86 15.77 7.49
CA ASN A 141 -13.27 16.08 7.78
C ASN A 141 -13.66 15.71 9.22
N ALA A 142 -12.96 14.78 9.85
CA ALA A 142 -13.11 14.44 11.28
C ALA A 142 -12.32 15.38 12.22
N GLY A 143 -11.59 16.35 11.67
CA GLY A 143 -10.83 17.36 12.42
C GLY A 143 -9.44 16.90 12.88
N ALA A 144 -8.94 15.78 12.37
CA ALA A 144 -7.61 15.26 12.63
C ALA A 144 -6.64 15.60 11.49
N GLU A 145 -5.34 15.46 11.75
CA GLU A 145 -4.26 15.73 10.80
C GLU A 145 -3.68 14.42 10.26
N VAL A 146 -3.59 14.27 8.93
CA VAL A 146 -2.80 13.18 8.33
C VAL A 146 -1.36 13.65 8.21
N ILE A 147 -0.46 13.04 8.99
CA ILE A 147 0.97 13.35 8.97
C ILE A 147 1.75 12.49 7.99
N GLY A 148 1.16 11.39 7.51
CA GLY A 148 1.75 10.56 6.47
C GLY A 148 1.00 9.28 6.19
N ILE A 149 1.47 8.57 5.18
CA ILE A 149 0.93 7.27 4.74
C ILE A 149 2.06 6.25 4.71
N VAL A 150 1.82 5.06 5.25
CA VAL A 150 2.70 3.90 5.06
C VAL A 150 1.95 2.81 4.31
N ALA A 151 2.63 2.09 3.42
CA ALA A 151 2.01 0.97 2.71
C ALA A 151 2.96 -0.23 2.58
N LEU A 152 2.39 -1.43 2.38
CA LEU A 152 3.20 -2.61 2.12
C LEU A 152 3.90 -2.48 0.77
N PHE A 153 3.16 -2.10 -0.25
CA PHE A 153 3.62 -2.11 -1.64
C PHE A 153 3.14 -0.88 -2.41
N THR A 154 3.96 -0.44 -3.37
CA THR A 154 3.53 0.54 -4.38
C THR A 154 4.03 0.15 -5.77
N TYR A 155 3.24 0.45 -6.79
CA TYR A 155 3.72 0.42 -8.18
C TYR A 155 4.65 1.59 -8.49
N GLY A 156 4.60 2.67 -7.71
CA GLY A 156 5.44 3.86 -7.89
C GLY A 156 5.04 4.70 -9.11
N PHE A 157 3.77 4.68 -9.51
CA PHE A 157 3.30 5.49 -10.65
C PHE A 157 3.56 6.97 -10.39
N ALA A 158 4.27 7.62 -11.31
CA ALA A 158 4.71 9.02 -11.16
C ALA A 158 3.53 9.96 -10.84
N ASN A 159 2.43 9.85 -11.58
CA ASN A 159 1.24 10.69 -11.37
C ASN A 159 0.62 10.53 -9.96
N ALA A 160 0.74 9.36 -9.34
CA ALA A 160 0.25 9.14 -7.99
C ALA A 160 1.20 9.77 -6.96
N MET A 161 2.49 9.56 -7.14
CA MET A 161 3.51 10.10 -6.22
C MET A 161 3.57 11.63 -6.26
N GLU A 162 3.48 12.25 -7.45
CA GLU A 162 3.41 13.70 -7.59
C GLU A 162 2.21 14.32 -6.85
N LYS A 163 1.05 13.67 -6.88
CA LYS A 163 -0.12 14.14 -6.13
C LYS A 163 0.14 14.19 -4.63
N PHE A 164 0.80 13.17 -4.06
CA PHE A 164 1.13 13.15 -2.63
C PHE A 164 2.15 14.24 -2.29
N VAL A 165 3.17 14.43 -3.13
CA VAL A 165 4.15 15.52 -2.97
C VAL A 165 3.46 16.88 -2.99
N ASN A 166 2.58 17.14 -3.98
CA ASN A 166 1.85 18.38 -4.10
C ASN A 166 0.87 18.64 -2.94
N ALA A 167 0.35 17.57 -2.34
CA ALA A 167 -0.50 17.65 -1.16
C ALA A 167 0.30 17.77 0.16
N GLY A 168 1.63 17.70 0.11
CA GLY A 168 2.49 17.74 1.29
C GLY A 168 2.35 16.51 2.18
N ILE A 169 1.94 15.35 1.64
CA ILE A 169 1.71 14.12 2.38
C ILE A 169 2.88 13.16 2.14
N PRO A 170 3.74 12.93 3.14
CA PRO A 170 4.82 11.93 3.06
C PRO A 170 4.26 10.53 2.86
N VAL A 171 4.85 9.77 1.92
CA VAL A 171 4.47 8.38 1.63
C VAL A 171 5.71 7.50 1.73
N HIS A 172 5.64 6.47 2.58
CA HIS A 172 6.69 5.48 2.72
C HIS A 172 6.14 4.07 2.49
N THR A 173 6.91 3.21 1.83
CA THR A 173 6.48 1.84 1.52
C THR A 173 7.53 0.82 1.92
N LEU A 174 7.11 -0.37 2.33
CA LEU A 174 8.02 -1.44 2.70
C LEU A 174 8.78 -1.98 1.49
N THR A 175 8.07 -2.11 0.35
CA THR A 175 8.68 -2.50 -0.93
C THR A 175 7.94 -1.87 -2.10
N ASN A 176 8.46 -2.03 -3.31
CA ASN A 176 7.94 -1.40 -4.53
C ASN A 176 8.17 -2.28 -5.76
N LEU A 177 7.56 -1.91 -6.90
CA LEU A 177 7.67 -2.67 -8.14
C LEU A 177 9.11 -2.83 -8.63
N PRO A 178 9.99 -1.81 -8.67
CA PRO A 178 11.38 -2.00 -9.09
C PRO A 178 12.16 -3.00 -8.22
N THR A 179 11.93 -3.00 -6.90
CA THR A 179 12.54 -3.98 -6.00
C THR A 179 12.00 -5.38 -6.25
N LEU A 180 10.69 -5.51 -6.43
CA LEU A 180 10.03 -6.78 -6.65
C LEU A 180 10.46 -7.42 -7.98
N THR A 181 10.53 -6.64 -9.06
CA THR A 181 10.93 -7.17 -10.38
C THR A 181 12.38 -7.64 -10.39
N LYS A 182 13.27 -6.92 -9.69
CA LYS A 182 14.67 -7.35 -9.52
C LYS A 182 14.76 -8.68 -8.76
N VAL A 183 14.03 -8.81 -7.65
CA VAL A 183 13.96 -10.05 -6.87
C VAL A 183 13.32 -11.17 -7.70
N ALA A 184 12.30 -10.87 -8.49
CA ALA A 184 11.65 -11.85 -9.36
C ALA A 184 12.61 -12.44 -10.39
N ALA A 185 13.45 -11.63 -11.03
CA ALA A 185 14.48 -12.10 -11.95
C ALA A 185 15.56 -12.90 -11.23
N GLU A 186 16.07 -12.40 -10.08
CA GLU A 186 17.13 -13.07 -9.29
C GLU A 186 16.72 -14.47 -8.82
N TYR A 187 15.44 -14.67 -8.47
CA TYR A 187 14.92 -15.96 -7.99
C TYR A 187 14.16 -16.77 -9.06
N GLY A 188 14.19 -16.34 -10.33
CA GLY A 188 13.61 -17.09 -11.45
C GLY A 188 12.09 -17.11 -11.51
N PHE A 189 11.39 -16.12 -10.90
CA PHE A 189 9.94 -15.95 -11.05
C PHE A 189 9.55 -15.35 -12.40
N ILE A 190 10.45 -14.64 -13.05
CA ILE A 190 10.35 -14.16 -14.43
C ILE A 190 11.70 -14.35 -15.13
N GLN A 191 11.67 -14.37 -16.47
CA GLN A 191 12.91 -14.41 -17.27
C GLN A 191 13.48 -13.00 -17.44
N ASP A 192 14.80 -12.90 -17.66
CA ASP A 192 15.48 -11.61 -17.80
C ASP A 192 14.92 -10.76 -18.96
N ASN A 193 14.51 -11.41 -20.06
CA ASN A 193 13.89 -10.72 -21.21
C ASN A 193 12.50 -10.14 -20.90
N GLU A 194 11.80 -10.64 -19.87
CA GLU A 194 10.49 -10.16 -19.43
C GLU A 194 10.59 -8.96 -18.49
N LEU A 195 11.74 -8.77 -17.82
CA LEU A 195 11.99 -7.70 -16.87
C LEU A 195 11.72 -6.31 -17.48
N ALA A 196 12.22 -6.08 -18.70
CA ALA A 196 12.01 -4.83 -19.41
C ALA A 196 10.54 -4.53 -19.69
N THR A 197 9.75 -5.56 -19.98
CA THR A 197 8.31 -5.45 -20.23
C THR A 197 7.55 -5.05 -18.98
N VAL A 198 7.86 -5.66 -17.82
CA VAL A 198 7.24 -5.30 -16.55
C VAL A 198 7.63 -3.89 -16.10
N ASN A 199 8.89 -3.49 -16.29
CA ASN A 199 9.35 -2.15 -15.93
C ASN A 199 8.67 -1.05 -16.76
N ARG A 200 8.48 -1.26 -18.08
CA ARG A 200 7.73 -0.31 -18.92
C ARG A 200 6.29 -0.09 -18.47
N PHE A 201 5.67 -1.09 -17.87
CA PHE A 201 4.33 -0.91 -17.29
C PHE A 201 4.29 0.18 -16.22
N ALA A 202 5.32 0.27 -15.37
CA ALA A 202 5.39 1.29 -14.33
C ALA A 202 5.47 2.72 -14.89
N GLU A 203 6.05 2.90 -16.08
CA GLU A 203 6.21 4.20 -16.73
C GLU A 203 4.87 4.72 -17.29
N ASN A 204 4.09 3.84 -17.94
CA ASN A 204 2.80 4.20 -18.53
C ASN A 204 1.81 3.02 -18.52
N PRO A 205 1.10 2.80 -17.38
CA PRO A 205 0.19 1.68 -17.23
C PRO A 205 -0.95 1.68 -18.25
N SER A 206 -1.45 2.86 -18.64
CA SER A 206 -2.60 2.99 -19.53
C SER A 206 -2.27 2.64 -20.98
N ALA A 207 -1.05 2.96 -21.44
CA ALA A 207 -0.60 2.70 -22.81
C ALA A 207 0.13 1.35 -22.95
N TRP A 208 0.46 0.71 -21.85
CA TRP A 208 1.26 -0.53 -21.90
C TRP A 208 0.58 -1.64 -22.71
N GLY A 209 -0.74 -1.80 -22.57
CA GLY A 209 -1.52 -2.80 -23.30
C GLY A 209 -1.64 -2.52 -24.79
N GLU A 210 -1.44 -1.29 -25.24
CA GLU A 210 -1.48 -0.90 -26.65
C GLU A 210 -0.19 -1.32 -27.40
N SER A 211 0.85 -1.67 -26.63
CA SER A 211 2.18 -2.05 -27.15
C SER A 211 2.42 -3.58 -27.18
N LEU A 212 1.39 -4.38 -26.86
CA LEU A 212 1.37 -5.83 -26.93
C LEU A 212 0.81 -6.30 -28.28
#